data_69eea27cdaa1c6794006b3e0e426a1eb
#
_entry.id   69eea27cdaa1c6794006b3e0e426a1eb
#
_cell.length_a   1.000
_cell.length_b   1.000
_cell.length_c   1.000
_cell.angle_alpha   90.00
_cell.angle_beta   90.00
_cell.angle_gamma   90.00
#
_symmetry.space_group_name_H-M   'P 1'
#
loop_
_entity.id
_entity.type
_entity.pdbx_description
1 polymer ?
#
loop_
_entity_poly.entity_id
_entity_poly.type
_entity_poly.pdbx_seq_one_letter_code
_entity_poly.pdbx_strand_id
1 'polypeptide(L)'
;MAKDDLKTPRWGWALTGSGHFVKETLAIIQRLPDLDLFLSSAAEEVIKMYKQELVLMEGARVYKDRTASAAPVGNFYYGVYHTLILGPATSNTVAKCVYGISDNLATNVFAQAGKCRVPAIVFACDTAPVMDTEAPKGMVKVYPRRIDLENTEKLKSFEDTTVVETIEDFERAIDARQKWLNGSSS
;
A
#
# COMPACT_ATOMS: atom_id res chain seq x y z
N MET A 1 -24.45 -2.48 -5.43
CA MET A 1 -23.52 -3.57 -5.81
C MET A 1 -24.31 -4.85 -5.93
N ALA A 2 -24.27 -5.48 -7.08
CA ALA A 2 -24.93 -6.77 -7.29
C ALA A 2 -24.23 -7.87 -6.49
N LYS A 3 -24.97 -8.84 -5.96
CA LYS A 3 -24.44 -9.99 -5.17
C LYS A 3 -23.41 -10.84 -5.92
N ASP A 4 -23.28 -10.70 -7.24
CA ASP A 4 -22.35 -11.48 -8.08
C ASP A 4 -20.90 -10.93 -8.10
N ASP A 5 -20.67 -9.67 -7.70
CA ASP A 5 -19.33 -9.06 -7.67
C ASP A 5 -18.45 -9.52 -6.49
N LEU A 6 -18.99 -10.37 -5.60
CA LEU A 6 -18.31 -10.81 -4.37
C LEU A 6 -17.62 -12.18 -4.50
N LYS A 7 -17.57 -12.76 -5.70
CA LYS A 7 -17.16 -14.18 -5.86
C LYS A 7 -15.66 -14.45 -5.76
N THR A 8 -14.81 -13.45 -5.96
CA THR A 8 -13.36 -13.62 -5.82
C THR A 8 -12.81 -12.50 -4.94
N PRO A 9 -12.24 -12.80 -3.77
CA PRO A 9 -11.58 -11.79 -2.96
C PRO A 9 -10.44 -11.11 -3.74
N ARG A 10 -10.24 -9.81 -3.53
CA ARG A 10 -9.37 -8.96 -4.32
C ARG A 10 -8.17 -8.47 -3.51
N TRP A 11 -7.14 -8.04 -4.21
CA TRP A 11 -6.09 -7.22 -3.61
C TRP A 11 -6.62 -5.80 -3.37
N GLY A 12 -6.45 -5.27 -2.16
CA GLY A 12 -6.51 -3.84 -1.91
C GLY A 12 -5.10 -3.26 -1.94
N TRP A 13 -4.87 -2.16 -2.64
CA TRP A 13 -3.58 -1.48 -2.64
C TRP A 13 -3.74 0.00 -2.38
N ALA A 14 -3.21 0.50 -1.28
CA ALA A 14 -3.12 1.92 -0.96
C ALA A 14 -1.76 2.47 -1.42
N LEU A 15 -1.78 3.27 -2.49
CA LEU A 15 -0.61 3.90 -3.06
C LEU A 15 -0.43 5.31 -2.48
N THR A 16 0.73 5.58 -1.88
CA THR A 16 1.03 6.85 -1.22
C THR A 16 2.05 7.69 -2.00
N GLY A 17 2.28 8.93 -1.56
CA GLY A 17 3.11 9.89 -2.27
C GLY A 17 4.61 9.73 -2.01
N SER A 18 5.16 8.51 -2.04
CA SER A 18 6.60 8.31 -2.02
C SER A 18 7.19 8.30 -3.42
N GLY A 19 8.23 9.10 -3.65
CA GLY A 19 9.04 9.00 -4.86
C GLY A 19 10.00 7.82 -4.83
N HIS A 20 10.41 7.41 -3.63
CA HIS A 20 11.25 6.24 -3.45
C HIS A 20 10.48 4.97 -3.80
N PHE A 21 11.04 4.14 -4.66
CA PHE A 21 10.44 2.90 -5.18
C PHE A 21 9.16 3.08 -6.00
N VAL A 22 8.84 4.28 -6.49
CA VAL A 22 7.60 4.49 -7.27
C VAL A 22 7.60 3.66 -8.55
N LYS A 23 8.72 3.56 -9.27
CA LYS A 23 8.83 2.81 -10.52
C LYS A 23 8.62 1.32 -10.31
N GLU A 24 9.34 0.75 -9.35
CA GLU A 24 9.30 -0.66 -8.99
C GLU A 24 7.89 -1.05 -8.53
N THR A 25 7.29 -0.20 -7.71
CA THR A 25 5.92 -0.39 -7.23
C THR A 25 4.91 -0.40 -8.38
N LEU A 26 5.00 0.54 -9.31
CA LEU A 26 4.10 0.58 -10.47
C LEU A 26 4.28 -0.65 -11.37
N ALA A 27 5.51 -1.16 -11.52
CA ALA A 27 5.77 -2.40 -12.26
C ALA A 27 5.11 -3.63 -11.60
N ILE A 28 5.04 -3.67 -10.27
CA ILE A 28 4.34 -4.73 -9.54
C ILE A 28 2.81 -4.57 -9.72
N ILE A 29 2.29 -3.37 -9.54
CA ILE A 29 0.86 -3.06 -9.73
C ILE A 29 0.37 -3.51 -11.10
N GLN A 30 1.13 -3.26 -12.15
CA GLN A 30 0.79 -3.59 -13.54
C GLN A 30 0.55 -5.08 -13.76
N ARG A 31 1.15 -5.96 -12.97
CA ARG A 31 1.05 -7.44 -13.12
C ARG A 31 0.10 -8.09 -12.11
N LEU A 32 -0.50 -7.32 -11.19
CA LEU A 32 -1.34 -7.87 -10.13
C LEU A 32 -2.80 -7.95 -10.57
N PRO A 33 -3.38 -9.16 -10.65
CA PRO A 33 -4.77 -9.33 -11.04
C PRO A 33 -5.73 -8.95 -9.91
N ASP A 34 -6.99 -8.73 -10.23
CA ASP A 34 -8.08 -8.49 -9.27
C ASP A 34 -7.75 -7.40 -8.24
N LEU A 35 -7.22 -6.27 -8.71
CA LEU A 35 -6.74 -5.19 -7.89
C LEU A 35 -7.77 -4.08 -7.71
N ASP A 36 -7.95 -3.62 -6.48
CA ASP A 36 -8.57 -2.34 -6.15
C ASP A 36 -7.48 -1.38 -5.64
N LEU A 37 -7.23 -0.32 -6.38
CA LEU A 37 -6.22 0.68 -6.07
C LEU A 37 -6.85 1.88 -5.35
N PHE A 38 -6.38 2.15 -4.14
CA PHE A 38 -6.70 3.34 -3.36
C PHE A 38 -5.60 4.37 -3.57
N LEU A 39 -5.86 5.35 -4.43
CA LEU A 39 -4.87 6.30 -4.91
C LEU A 39 -4.96 7.60 -4.12
N SER A 40 -3.91 7.92 -3.34
CA SER A 40 -3.84 9.19 -2.63
C SER A 40 -3.57 10.35 -3.58
N SER A 41 -4.02 11.57 -3.22
CA SER A 41 -3.72 12.78 -4.02
C SER A 41 -2.21 12.99 -4.18
N ALA A 42 -1.43 12.73 -3.14
CA ALA A 42 0.03 12.81 -3.19
C ALA A 42 0.65 11.78 -4.15
N ALA A 43 0.08 10.57 -4.25
CA ALA A 43 0.55 9.57 -5.23
C ALA A 43 0.29 10.03 -6.67
N GLU A 44 -0.87 10.65 -6.95
CA GLU A 44 -1.15 11.21 -8.29
C GLU A 44 -0.12 12.29 -8.67
N GLU A 45 0.29 13.13 -7.72
CA GLU A 45 1.31 14.15 -7.94
C GLU A 45 2.69 13.54 -8.19
N VAL A 46 3.08 12.54 -7.39
CA VAL A 46 4.38 11.85 -7.52
C VAL A 46 4.47 11.13 -8.86
N ILE A 47 3.45 10.38 -9.27
CA ILE A 47 3.43 9.69 -10.57
C ILE A 47 3.71 10.68 -11.71
N LYS A 48 3.05 11.85 -11.69
CA LYS A 48 3.28 12.90 -12.69
C LYS A 48 4.69 13.50 -12.60
N MET A 49 5.15 13.80 -11.39
CA MET A 49 6.46 14.42 -11.13
C MET A 49 7.61 13.53 -11.62
N TYR A 50 7.48 12.22 -11.45
CA TYR A 50 8.46 11.23 -11.91
C TYR A 50 8.21 10.77 -13.35
N LYS A 51 7.24 11.35 -14.05
CA LYS A 51 6.88 11.03 -15.44
C LYS A 51 6.59 9.54 -15.63
N GLN A 52 5.95 8.93 -14.64
CA GLN A 52 5.53 7.54 -14.68
C GLN A 52 4.10 7.43 -15.21
N GLU A 53 3.76 6.26 -15.71
CA GLU A 53 2.40 5.91 -16.13
C GLU A 53 1.84 4.83 -15.21
N LEU A 54 0.59 5.00 -14.80
CA LEU A 54 -0.15 3.99 -14.05
C LEU A 54 -0.89 3.08 -15.03
N VAL A 55 -0.35 1.90 -15.24
CA VAL A 55 -0.97 0.85 -16.08
C VAL A 55 -1.56 -0.21 -15.15
N LEU A 56 -2.78 -0.62 -15.41
CA LEU A 56 -3.51 -1.60 -14.61
C LEU A 56 -3.99 -2.76 -15.48
N MET A 57 -4.13 -3.93 -14.89
CA MET A 57 -4.77 -5.07 -15.56
C MET A 57 -6.28 -4.81 -15.73
N GLU A 58 -6.87 -5.48 -16.71
CA GLU A 58 -8.32 -5.47 -16.91
C GLU A 58 -9.06 -5.92 -15.64
N GLY A 59 -10.17 -5.26 -15.32
CA GLY A 59 -10.95 -5.52 -14.12
C GLY A 59 -10.43 -4.84 -12.84
N ALA A 60 -9.30 -4.12 -12.90
CA ALA A 60 -8.85 -3.30 -11.77
C ALA A 60 -9.77 -2.09 -11.56
N ARG A 61 -9.96 -1.69 -10.30
CA ARG A 61 -10.77 -0.53 -9.92
C ARG A 61 -9.89 0.51 -9.23
N VAL A 62 -10.13 1.80 -9.51
CA VAL A 62 -9.38 2.90 -8.90
C VAL A 62 -10.29 3.76 -8.05
N TYR A 63 -9.95 3.93 -6.80
CA TYR A 63 -10.60 4.83 -5.86
C TYR A 63 -9.66 5.99 -5.53
N LYS A 64 -10.12 7.22 -5.73
CA LYS A 64 -9.34 8.43 -5.50
C LYS A 64 -9.70 9.10 -4.19
N ASP A 65 -8.73 9.71 -3.55
CA ASP A 65 -8.87 10.36 -2.23
C ASP A 65 -9.90 11.51 -2.20
N ARG A 66 -10.34 11.99 -3.38
CA ARG A 66 -11.33 13.08 -3.48
C ARG A 66 -12.77 12.68 -3.20
N THR A 67 -13.10 11.39 -3.25
CA THR A 67 -14.49 10.91 -3.28
C THR A 67 -14.96 10.37 -1.94
N ALA A 68 -14.48 10.92 -0.87
CA ALA A 68 -14.81 10.49 0.49
C ALA A 68 -14.52 9.00 0.76
N SER A 69 -13.76 8.84 1.67
CA SER A 69 -13.26 7.70 2.37
C SER A 69 -14.27 6.58 2.68
N ALA A 70 -15.58 6.81 2.61
CA ALA A 70 -16.52 5.89 3.25
C ALA A 70 -16.91 4.68 2.38
N ALA A 71 -17.27 4.85 1.10
CA ALA A 71 -17.83 3.75 0.32
C ALA A 71 -16.81 2.65 -0.01
N PRO A 72 -15.60 2.93 -0.53
CA PRO A 72 -14.63 1.88 -0.82
C PRO A 72 -14.06 1.24 0.46
N VAL A 73 -13.93 2.00 1.55
CA VAL A 73 -13.46 1.49 2.85
C VAL A 73 -14.45 0.49 3.44
N GLY A 74 -15.74 0.68 3.24
CA GLY A 74 -16.77 -0.27 3.67
C GLY A 74 -16.65 -1.68 3.08
N ASN A 75 -15.99 -1.84 1.94
CA ASN A 75 -15.79 -3.13 1.30
C ASN A 75 -14.97 -4.12 2.16
N PHE A 76 -14.15 -3.63 3.08
CA PHE A 76 -13.43 -4.48 4.04
C PHE A 76 -14.36 -5.27 4.95
N TYR A 77 -15.51 -4.70 5.34
CA TYR A 77 -16.51 -5.40 6.16
C TYR A 77 -17.14 -6.62 5.47
N TYR A 78 -17.14 -6.61 4.14
CA TYR A 78 -17.85 -7.65 3.35
C TYR A 78 -16.90 -8.72 2.79
N GLY A 79 -15.63 -8.74 3.24
CA GLY A 79 -14.67 -9.74 2.79
C GLY A 79 -14.26 -9.60 1.32
N VAL A 80 -14.39 -8.40 0.74
CA VAL A 80 -13.98 -8.12 -0.64
C VAL A 80 -12.47 -8.25 -0.79
N TYR A 81 -11.72 -7.95 0.26
CA TYR A 81 -10.26 -7.98 0.22
C TYR A 81 -9.69 -9.13 1.04
N HIS A 82 -8.81 -9.92 0.43
CA HIS A 82 -8.04 -10.93 1.12
C HIS A 82 -6.73 -10.38 1.70
N THR A 83 -6.22 -9.28 1.16
CA THR A 83 -4.96 -8.65 1.59
C THR A 83 -5.00 -7.17 1.23
N LEU A 84 -4.50 -6.33 2.13
CA LEU A 84 -4.17 -4.94 1.85
C LEU A 84 -2.67 -4.80 1.63
N ILE A 85 -2.28 -4.09 0.58
CA ILE A 85 -0.91 -3.58 0.41
C ILE A 85 -0.94 -2.08 0.68
N LEU A 86 -0.07 -1.60 1.55
CA LEU A 86 0.16 -0.17 1.79
C LEU A 86 1.59 0.16 1.37
N GLY A 87 1.74 0.75 0.20
CA GLY A 87 3.10 0.99 -0.30
C GLY A 87 3.17 1.62 -1.69
N PRO A 88 4.30 2.31 -1.96
CA PRO A 88 5.34 2.64 -1.01
C PRO A 88 4.81 3.58 0.07
N ALA A 89 5.15 3.34 1.34
CA ALA A 89 4.64 4.11 2.47
C ALA A 89 5.70 5.10 2.98
N THR A 90 5.41 6.39 2.86
CA THR A 90 6.26 7.44 3.45
C THR A 90 6.28 7.34 4.97
N SER A 91 7.33 7.87 5.61
CA SER A 91 7.40 7.97 7.07
C SER A 91 6.18 8.66 7.69
N ASN A 92 5.61 9.66 7.01
CA ASN A 92 4.38 10.32 7.46
C ASN A 92 3.18 9.36 7.45
N THR A 93 3.06 8.51 6.42
CA THR A 93 2.01 7.50 6.35
C THR A 93 2.18 6.46 7.44
N VAL A 94 3.40 5.96 7.63
CA VAL A 94 3.73 5.01 8.72
C VAL A 94 3.37 5.61 10.09
N ALA A 95 3.79 6.86 10.36
CA ALA A 95 3.46 7.55 11.60
C ALA A 95 1.95 7.64 11.84
N LYS A 96 1.17 8.02 10.82
CA LYS A 96 -0.29 8.07 10.93
C LYS A 96 -0.89 6.70 11.25
N CYS A 97 -0.44 5.65 10.58
CA CYS A 97 -0.89 4.28 10.87
C CYS A 97 -0.60 3.89 12.32
N VAL A 98 0.61 4.16 12.80
CA VAL A 98 1.06 3.85 14.17
C VAL A 98 0.23 4.57 15.24
N TYR A 99 -0.13 5.82 14.98
CA TYR A 99 -0.91 6.63 15.93
C TYR A 99 -2.42 6.60 15.70
N GLY A 100 -2.91 5.76 14.77
CA GLY A 100 -4.33 5.60 14.51
C GLY A 100 -4.98 6.80 13.81
N ILE A 101 -4.19 7.61 13.09
CA ILE A 101 -4.68 8.78 12.36
C ILE A 101 -5.16 8.35 10.98
N SER A 102 -6.46 8.42 10.75
CA SER A 102 -7.12 7.98 9.51
C SER A 102 -7.76 9.17 8.79
N ASP A 103 -6.94 10.13 8.36
CA ASP A 103 -7.34 11.41 7.78
C ASP A 103 -7.30 11.46 6.24
N ASN A 104 -6.93 10.37 5.61
CA ASN A 104 -6.92 10.20 4.15
C ASN A 104 -7.27 8.76 3.75
N LEU A 105 -7.48 8.54 2.45
CA LEU A 105 -7.93 7.24 1.97
C LEU A 105 -6.94 6.10 2.31
N ALA A 106 -5.63 6.32 2.17
CA ALA A 106 -4.62 5.29 2.42
C ALA A 106 -4.60 4.85 3.90
N THR A 107 -4.57 5.81 4.83
CA THR A 107 -4.58 5.51 6.27
C THR A 107 -5.92 4.96 6.75
N ASN A 108 -7.01 5.36 6.09
CA ASN A 108 -8.34 4.87 6.42
C ASN A 108 -8.53 3.39 6.01
N VAL A 109 -8.07 3.00 4.81
CA VAL A 109 -8.14 1.58 4.40
C VAL A 109 -7.22 0.72 5.26
N PHE A 110 -6.05 1.21 5.69
CA PHE A 110 -5.18 0.49 6.61
C PHE A 110 -5.85 0.26 7.98
N ALA A 111 -6.41 1.31 8.58
CA ALA A 111 -7.13 1.19 9.83
C ALA A 111 -8.33 0.21 9.72
N GLN A 112 -9.02 0.23 8.59
CA GLN A 112 -10.17 -0.65 8.36
C GLN A 112 -9.74 -2.09 8.12
N ALA A 113 -8.64 -2.34 7.38
CA ALA A 113 -8.08 -3.67 7.21
C ALA A 113 -7.76 -4.31 8.57
N GLY A 114 -7.08 -3.59 9.47
CA GLY A 114 -6.79 -4.08 10.81
C GLY A 114 -8.05 -4.42 11.62
N LYS A 115 -9.08 -3.55 11.59
CA LYS A 115 -10.36 -3.81 12.26
C LYS A 115 -11.10 -5.04 11.71
N CYS A 116 -10.90 -5.36 10.44
CA CYS A 116 -11.52 -6.52 9.77
C CYS A 116 -10.60 -7.74 9.74
N ARG A 117 -9.43 -7.70 10.38
CA ARG A 117 -8.40 -8.76 10.37
C ARG A 117 -7.99 -9.19 8.96
N VAL A 118 -7.96 -8.23 8.03
CA VAL A 118 -7.43 -8.42 6.70
C VAL A 118 -5.92 -8.21 6.77
N PRO A 119 -5.11 -9.23 6.42
CA PRO A 119 -3.66 -9.10 6.46
C PRO A 119 -3.16 -7.92 5.63
N ALA A 120 -2.21 -7.16 6.19
CA ALA A 120 -1.60 -6.03 5.53
C ALA A 120 -0.10 -6.27 5.26
N ILE A 121 0.36 -5.91 4.06
CA ILE A 121 1.78 -5.81 3.70
C ILE A 121 2.08 -4.33 3.58
N VAL A 122 2.97 -3.82 4.42
CA VAL A 122 3.38 -2.42 4.40
C VAL A 122 4.80 -2.31 3.88
N PHE A 123 4.98 -1.62 2.76
CA PHE A 123 6.29 -1.33 2.21
C PHE A 123 6.76 0.04 2.70
N ALA A 124 7.55 0.05 3.77
CA ALA A 124 8.07 1.27 4.38
C ALA A 124 9.31 1.79 3.64
N CYS A 125 9.39 3.11 3.45
CA CYS A 125 10.44 3.72 2.62
C CYS A 125 11.61 4.28 3.43
N ASP A 126 11.35 4.90 4.58
CA ASP A 126 12.35 5.64 5.36
C ASP A 126 12.83 4.77 6.54
N THR A 127 13.67 3.76 6.26
CA THR A 127 13.94 2.65 7.18
C THR A 127 15.38 2.59 7.71
N ALA A 128 16.28 3.43 7.22
CA ALA A 128 17.67 3.48 7.68
C ALA A 128 18.09 4.91 8.02
N PRO A 129 19.07 5.10 8.94
CA PRO A 129 19.53 6.43 9.34
C PRO A 129 20.09 7.31 8.20
N VAL A 130 20.57 6.66 7.15
CA VAL A 130 21.06 7.30 5.92
C VAL A 130 20.62 6.47 4.74
N MET A 131 20.00 7.08 3.75
CA MET A 131 19.51 6.40 2.55
C MET A 131 19.78 7.25 1.31
N ASP A 132 20.04 6.58 0.20
CA ASP A 132 20.02 7.20 -1.11
C ASP A 132 18.63 6.95 -1.73
N THR A 133 18.00 8.01 -2.23
CA THR A 133 16.68 7.94 -2.84
C THR A 133 16.66 8.65 -4.20
N GLU A 134 15.89 8.13 -5.13
CA GLU A 134 15.66 8.80 -6.40
C GLU A 134 14.73 10.00 -6.20
N ALA A 135 15.19 11.17 -6.60
CA ALA A 135 14.39 12.38 -6.70
C ALA A 135 14.19 12.73 -8.19
N PRO A 136 13.26 13.63 -8.56
CA PRO A 136 12.98 13.96 -9.97
C PRO A 136 14.19 14.48 -10.76
N LYS A 137 15.22 14.96 -10.07
CA LYS A 137 16.44 15.53 -10.66
C LYS A 137 17.69 14.65 -10.46
N GLY A 138 17.55 13.45 -9.93
CA GLY A 138 18.65 12.52 -9.67
C GLY A 138 18.67 11.94 -8.26
N MET A 139 19.71 11.18 -7.94
CA MET A 139 19.87 10.59 -6.61
C MET A 139 20.20 11.65 -5.57
N VAL A 140 19.54 11.56 -4.43
CA VAL A 140 19.78 12.42 -3.27
C VAL A 140 19.94 11.57 -2.01
N LYS A 141 20.75 12.06 -1.09
CA LYS A 141 20.92 11.45 0.23
C LYS A 141 19.93 12.06 1.20
N VAL A 142 19.20 11.19 1.90
CA VAL A 142 18.22 11.58 2.92
C VAL A 142 18.61 10.99 4.28
N TYR A 143 18.16 11.65 5.33
CA TYR A 143 18.45 11.28 6.72
C TYR A 143 17.12 11.14 7.47
N PRO A 144 16.48 9.96 7.42
CA PRO A 144 15.26 9.72 8.19
C PRO A 144 15.46 10.07 9.65
N ARG A 145 14.44 10.74 10.22
CA ARG A 145 14.50 11.18 11.61
C ARG A 145 14.39 9.97 12.53
N ARG A 146 14.90 10.10 13.75
CA ARG A 146 14.76 9.04 14.76
C ARG A 146 13.31 8.58 14.92
N ILE A 147 12.34 9.51 14.93
CA ILE A 147 10.92 9.20 15.03
C ILE A 147 10.40 8.38 13.85
N ASP A 148 10.95 8.57 12.65
CA ASP A 148 10.55 7.81 11.45
C ASP A 148 10.95 6.34 11.59
N LEU A 149 12.18 6.09 12.06
CA LEU A 149 12.70 4.75 12.34
C LEU A 149 11.92 4.07 13.47
N GLU A 150 11.69 4.78 14.59
CA GLU A 150 10.92 4.27 15.74
C GLU A 150 9.48 3.90 15.34
N ASN A 151 8.83 4.69 14.49
CA ASN A 151 7.50 4.39 14.00
C ASN A 151 7.48 3.14 13.11
N THR A 152 8.49 2.95 12.26
CA THR A 152 8.59 1.73 11.45
C THR A 152 8.74 0.50 12.32
N GLU A 153 9.62 0.54 13.34
CA GLU A 153 9.77 -0.55 14.30
C GLU A 153 8.48 -0.82 15.08
N LYS A 154 7.77 0.22 15.50
CA LYS A 154 6.49 0.07 16.18
C LYS A 154 5.43 -0.57 15.28
N LEU A 155 5.39 -0.22 14.00
CA LEU A 155 4.45 -0.80 13.05
C LEU A 155 4.66 -2.30 12.85
N LYS A 156 5.90 -2.80 12.93
CA LYS A 156 6.23 -4.24 12.87
C LYS A 156 5.56 -5.07 13.98
N SER A 157 5.15 -4.44 15.08
CA SER A 157 4.45 -5.11 16.19
C SER A 157 2.93 -5.19 16.03
N PHE A 158 2.37 -4.65 14.94
CA PHE A 158 0.92 -4.66 14.72
C PHE A 158 0.46 -6.04 14.26
N GLU A 159 -0.67 -6.48 14.81
CA GLU A 159 -1.31 -7.73 14.41
C GLU A 159 -1.66 -7.72 12.92
N ASP A 160 -1.59 -8.89 12.29
CA ASP A 160 -1.91 -9.09 10.87
C ASP A 160 -1.13 -8.15 9.91
N THR A 161 0.00 -7.58 10.35
CA THR A 161 0.79 -6.62 9.59
C THR A 161 2.21 -7.13 9.33
N THR A 162 2.60 -7.22 8.07
CA THR A 162 3.98 -7.52 7.65
C THR A 162 4.61 -6.25 7.12
N VAL A 163 5.66 -5.75 7.76
CA VAL A 163 6.42 -4.60 7.30
C VAL A 163 7.64 -5.07 6.53
N VAL A 164 7.84 -4.56 5.32
CA VAL A 164 8.99 -4.85 4.45
C VAL A 164 9.68 -3.54 4.08
N GLU A 165 10.99 -3.59 3.89
CA GLU A 165 11.86 -2.42 3.76
C GLU A 165 12.67 -2.41 2.46
N THR A 166 12.71 -3.53 1.75
CA THR A 166 13.39 -3.66 0.45
C THR A 166 12.41 -4.11 -0.62
N ILE A 167 12.74 -3.82 -1.87
CA ILE A 167 11.90 -4.23 -3.00
C ILE A 167 11.84 -5.75 -3.13
N GLU A 168 12.94 -6.43 -2.83
CA GLU A 168 13.06 -7.89 -2.88
C GLU A 168 12.17 -8.55 -1.82
N ASP A 169 12.13 -8.00 -0.59
CA ASP A 169 11.25 -8.49 0.48
C ASP A 169 9.79 -8.20 0.15
N PHE A 170 9.52 -7.06 -0.49
CA PHE A 170 8.18 -6.69 -0.90
C PHE A 170 7.63 -7.66 -1.97
N GLU A 171 8.39 -7.91 -3.02
CA GLU A 171 8.01 -8.89 -4.04
C GLU A 171 7.81 -10.29 -3.44
N ARG A 172 8.73 -10.71 -2.58
CA ARG A 172 8.67 -12.00 -1.88
C ARG A 172 7.42 -12.13 -1.01
N ALA A 173 7.04 -11.08 -0.30
CA ALA A 173 5.82 -11.08 0.52
C ALA A 173 4.55 -11.19 -0.33
N ILE A 174 4.48 -10.50 -1.45
CA ILE A 174 3.35 -10.59 -2.41
C ILE A 174 3.28 -12.00 -3.01
N ASP A 175 4.39 -12.54 -3.49
CA ASP A 175 4.46 -13.87 -4.09
C ASP A 175 4.08 -14.97 -3.08
N ALA A 176 4.56 -14.86 -1.85
CA ALA A 176 4.20 -15.81 -0.79
C ALA A 176 2.70 -15.77 -0.51
N ARG A 177 2.10 -14.59 -0.48
CA ARG A 177 0.65 -14.44 -0.29
C ARG A 177 -0.13 -15.01 -1.45
N GLN A 178 0.32 -14.78 -2.68
CA GLN A 178 -0.35 -15.32 -3.87
C GLN A 178 -0.28 -16.86 -3.92
N LYS A 179 0.85 -17.45 -3.57
CA LYS A 179 0.98 -18.93 -3.44
C LYS A 179 0.05 -19.48 -2.39
N TRP A 180 -0.06 -18.83 -1.24
CA TRP A 180 -0.98 -19.25 -0.17
C TRP A 180 -2.44 -19.22 -0.63
N LEU A 181 -2.87 -18.17 -1.34
CA LEU A 181 -4.22 -18.05 -1.89
C LEU A 181 -4.52 -19.19 -2.87
N ASN A 182 -3.59 -19.48 -3.78
CA ASN A 182 -3.75 -20.55 -4.77
C ASN A 182 -3.78 -21.96 -4.11
N GLY A 183 -3.01 -22.18 -3.05
CA GLY A 183 -2.97 -23.44 -2.31
C GLY A 183 -4.16 -23.65 -1.37
N SER A 184 -4.82 -22.59 -0.95
CA SER A 184 -6.00 -22.66 -0.07
C SER A 184 -7.32 -22.87 -0.85
N SER A 185 -7.27 -22.82 -2.18
CA SER A 185 -8.41 -23.02 -3.09
C SER A 185 -8.53 -24.49 -3.58
N SER A 186 -7.67 -25.39 -3.07
CA SER A 186 -7.64 -26.83 -3.34
C SER A 186 -8.17 -27.60 -2.14
#